data_d9ae5a9230a32ac4a4b47b608c1d62b3
#
_entry.id   d9ae5a9230a32ac4a4b47b608c1d62b3
#
_cell.length_a   1.000
_cell.length_b   1.000
_cell.length_c   1.000
_cell.angle_alpha   90.00
_cell.angle_beta   90.00
_cell.angle_gamma   90.00
#
_symmetry.space_group_name_H-M   'P 1'
#
loop_
_entity.id
_entity.type
_entity.pdbx_description
1 polymer ?
#
loop_
_entity_poly.entity_id
_entity_poly.type
_entity_poly.pdbx_seq_one_letter_code
_entity_poly.pdbx_strand_id
1 'polypeptide(L)'
;MAIATYNGRELLEIVLPSLRRQTFRDFRVVVVDDASSDGTVEWLAEDWPEVEVVAHPRNLGVSASLNACLRAGPSEFVALLNNDVELDPDCLGELVAALTEHPEAGASCGKLLNYARREMLDGAGDVYSWGSWARRRGKGRLDKGQFDTPEEIFSVCAAAAVYRRTALDAVGLFDERFFFNYEDVDWCFRAQLAGWGCRYVPSAVAYHMSSATLGTAMTESKLYNTWRNQIWVVAKNYPAFALVRHAPELAHTQLRYLRLAVRIGRPSLWLRVWRDALVGMPPMLADRRRIQAARTRSSAELEQLIGAER
;
A
#
# COMPACT_ATOMS: atom_id res chain seq x y z
N MET A 1 1.75 16.06 2.99
CA MET A 1 2.49 14.86 2.56
C MET A 1 3.05 14.19 3.79
N ALA A 2 3.04 12.88 3.86
CA ALA A 2 3.45 12.17 5.06
C ALA A 2 4.31 10.94 4.71
N ILE A 3 5.40 10.75 5.46
CA ILE A 3 6.41 9.72 5.25
C ILE A 3 6.54 8.92 6.55
N ALA A 4 6.37 7.59 6.48
CA ALA A 4 6.73 6.71 7.58
C ALA A 4 8.19 6.25 7.42
N THR A 5 8.99 6.29 8.49
CA THR A 5 10.39 5.88 8.45
C THR A 5 10.77 5.04 9.67
N TYR A 6 11.75 4.15 9.48
CA TYR A 6 12.41 3.40 10.55
C TYR A 6 13.87 3.14 10.13
N ASN A 7 14.82 3.72 10.86
CA ASN A 7 16.25 3.67 10.53
C ASN A 7 16.50 4.05 9.07
N GLY A 8 15.93 5.19 8.64
CA GLY A 8 15.90 5.58 7.24
C GLY A 8 16.53 6.92 6.93
N ARG A 9 17.46 7.41 7.74
CA ARG A 9 18.12 8.71 7.54
C ARG A 9 18.72 8.84 6.14
N GLU A 10 19.56 7.90 5.72
CA GLU A 10 20.20 7.92 4.40
C GLU A 10 19.19 7.95 3.24
N LEU A 11 18.04 7.31 3.41
CA LEU A 11 16.96 7.31 2.41
C LEU A 11 16.26 8.68 2.37
N LEU A 12 15.97 9.26 3.53
CA LEU A 12 15.35 10.57 3.63
C LEU A 12 16.24 11.68 3.05
N GLU A 13 17.57 11.55 3.09
CA GLU A 13 18.52 12.45 2.42
C GLU A 13 18.32 12.51 0.89
N ILE A 14 17.72 11.49 0.28
CA ILE A 14 17.34 11.45 -1.14
C ILE A 14 15.90 11.95 -1.34
N VAL A 15 14.99 11.50 -0.49
CA VAL A 15 13.57 11.77 -0.65
C VAL A 15 13.20 13.23 -0.38
N LEU A 16 13.64 13.80 0.74
CA LEU A 16 13.26 15.17 1.14
C LEU A 16 13.65 16.25 0.13
N PRO A 17 14.86 16.22 -0.50
CA PRO A 17 15.16 17.15 -1.58
C PRO A 17 14.23 17.06 -2.78
N SER A 18 13.66 15.88 -3.08
CA SER A 18 12.69 15.72 -4.17
C SER A 18 11.37 16.43 -3.87
N LEU A 19 11.00 16.53 -2.59
CA LEU A 19 9.80 17.27 -2.17
C LEU A 19 9.96 18.77 -2.33
N ARG A 20 11.15 19.29 -2.06
CA ARG A 20 11.48 20.72 -2.33
C ARG A 20 11.42 21.06 -3.82
N ARG A 21 11.56 20.09 -4.71
CA ARG A 21 11.49 20.28 -6.18
C ARG A 21 10.08 20.17 -6.75
N GLN A 22 9.07 19.77 -5.96
CA GLN A 22 7.70 19.64 -6.47
C GLN A 22 7.20 20.99 -7.01
N THR A 23 6.50 20.97 -8.14
CA THR A 23 5.85 22.17 -8.73
C THR A 23 4.58 22.54 -7.99
N PHE A 24 3.83 21.55 -7.50
CA PHE A 24 2.74 21.76 -6.55
C PHE A 24 3.31 22.18 -5.19
N ARG A 25 2.83 23.33 -4.64
CA ARG A 25 3.43 23.94 -3.44
C ARG A 25 2.53 23.95 -2.21
N ASP A 26 1.24 23.75 -2.38
CA ASP A 26 0.28 23.79 -1.26
C ASP A 26 0.28 22.47 -0.47
N PHE A 27 1.41 22.17 0.18
CA PHE A 27 1.54 21.02 1.07
C PHE A 27 2.52 21.28 2.21
N ARG A 28 2.35 20.55 3.29
CA ARG A 28 3.33 20.41 4.37
C ARG A 28 3.88 18.98 4.40
N VAL A 29 5.05 18.82 4.99
CA VAL A 29 5.70 17.51 5.14
C VAL A 29 5.65 17.08 6.59
N VAL A 30 5.17 15.85 6.84
CA VAL A 30 5.19 15.19 8.13
C VAL A 30 6.00 13.91 8.00
N VAL A 31 6.99 13.71 8.85
CA VAL A 31 7.73 12.44 8.97
C VAL A 31 7.31 11.76 10.26
N VAL A 32 6.79 10.54 10.14
CA VAL A 32 6.50 9.67 11.29
C VAL A 32 7.65 8.70 11.47
N ASP A 33 8.40 8.89 12.54
CA ASP A 33 9.52 8.04 12.92
C ASP A 33 9.05 6.89 13.81
N ASP A 34 9.27 5.66 13.38
CA ASP A 34 8.82 4.46 14.08
C ASP A 34 9.87 3.92 15.06
N ALA A 35 10.42 4.81 15.90
CA ALA A 35 11.46 4.56 16.89
C ALA A 35 12.82 4.21 16.26
N SER A 36 13.32 5.04 15.37
CA SER A 36 14.66 4.92 14.80
C SER A 36 15.76 5.08 15.85
N SER A 37 16.89 4.45 15.60
CA SER A 37 18.09 4.53 16.45
C SER A 37 19.34 5.02 15.69
N ASP A 38 19.16 5.46 14.44
CA ASP A 38 20.22 5.91 13.52
C ASP A 38 20.41 7.44 13.51
N GLY A 39 19.80 8.17 14.48
CA GLY A 39 19.86 9.63 14.56
C GLY A 39 18.93 10.36 13.57
N THR A 40 17.93 9.66 13.01
CA THR A 40 16.96 10.26 12.05
C THR A 40 16.25 11.47 12.66
N VAL A 41 15.76 11.37 13.90
CA VAL A 41 14.95 12.44 14.54
C VAL A 41 15.79 13.68 14.79
N GLU A 42 17.00 13.52 15.33
CA GLU A 42 17.94 14.59 15.63
C GLU A 42 18.35 15.30 14.33
N TRP A 43 18.69 14.53 13.30
CA TRP A 43 19.06 15.07 11.99
C TRP A 43 17.91 15.86 11.34
N LEU A 44 16.67 15.36 11.42
CA LEU A 44 15.50 16.09 10.90
C LEU A 44 15.30 17.43 11.62
N ALA A 45 15.48 17.45 12.94
CA ALA A 45 15.34 18.67 13.72
C ALA A 45 16.43 19.73 13.40
N GLU A 46 17.64 19.29 13.04
CA GLU A 46 18.76 20.17 12.71
C GLU A 46 18.73 20.67 11.26
N ASP A 47 18.54 19.76 10.29
CA ASP A 47 18.73 20.05 8.85
C ASP A 47 17.41 20.31 8.10
N TRP A 48 16.25 19.95 8.68
CA TRP A 48 14.94 20.04 8.07
C TRP A 48 13.88 20.62 9.02
N PRO A 49 14.10 21.84 9.56
CA PRO A 49 13.21 22.43 10.58
C PRO A 49 11.78 22.70 10.08
N GLU A 50 11.55 22.71 8.75
CA GLU A 50 10.23 22.84 8.15
C GLU A 50 9.44 21.52 8.13
N VAL A 51 10.05 20.39 8.44
CA VAL A 51 9.43 19.07 8.49
C VAL A 51 8.88 18.84 9.89
N GLU A 52 7.59 18.57 9.97
CA GLU A 52 6.95 18.14 11.22
C GLU A 52 7.35 16.69 11.52
N VAL A 53 7.89 16.42 12.72
CA VAL A 53 8.31 15.07 13.11
C VAL A 53 7.38 14.54 14.21
N VAL A 54 6.84 13.34 13.98
CA VAL A 54 6.08 12.58 14.99
C VAL A 54 6.86 11.31 15.31
N ALA A 55 7.43 11.20 16.49
CA ALA A 55 8.22 10.04 16.91
C ALA A 55 7.39 9.07 17.75
N HIS A 56 7.39 7.79 17.40
CA HIS A 56 6.81 6.73 18.20
C HIS A 56 7.78 6.31 19.32
N PRO A 57 7.28 5.93 20.50
CA PRO A 57 8.13 5.49 21.62
C PRO A 57 8.74 4.09 21.41
N ARG A 58 8.24 3.33 20.44
CA ARG A 58 8.70 1.99 20.03
C ARG A 58 8.24 1.69 18.62
N ASN A 59 8.85 0.71 17.96
CA ASN A 59 8.41 0.26 16.64
C ASN A 59 7.00 -0.36 16.73
N LEU A 60 6.05 0.27 16.03
CA LEU A 60 4.62 -0.11 15.95
C LEU A 60 4.28 -0.75 14.60
N GLY A 61 5.19 -0.71 13.64
CA GLY A 61 5.01 -1.23 12.29
C GLY A 61 4.43 -0.22 11.30
N VAL A 62 4.51 -0.58 10.03
CA VAL A 62 4.16 0.30 8.91
C VAL A 62 2.72 0.79 8.99
N SER A 63 1.75 -0.11 9.24
CA SER A 63 0.33 0.25 9.28
C SER A 63 0.01 1.32 10.34
N ALA A 64 0.64 1.23 11.52
CA ALA A 64 0.44 2.21 12.60
C ALA A 64 1.09 3.56 12.24
N SER A 65 2.29 3.53 11.67
CA SER A 65 3.01 4.73 11.23
C SER A 65 2.28 5.45 10.09
N LEU A 66 1.75 4.71 9.09
CA LEU A 66 0.89 5.27 8.06
C LEU A 66 -0.38 5.90 8.64
N ASN A 67 -1.00 5.27 9.64
CA ASN A 67 -2.16 5.85 10.31
C ASN A 67 -1.81 7.13 11.10
N ALA A 68 -0.65 7.20 11.73
CA ALA A 68 -0.17 8.44 12.34
C ALA A 68 0.01 9.53 11.28
N CYS A 69 0.58 9.20 10.11
CA CYS A 69 0.64 10.09 8.95
C CYS A 69 -0.74 10.61 8.54
N LEU A 70 -1.73 9.73 8.43
CA LEU A 70 -3.09 10.10 8.03
C LEU A 70 -3.80 10.99 9.06
N ARG A 71 -3.44 10.89 10.35
CA ARG A 71 -3.99 11.69 11.44
C ARG A 71 -3.28 13.03 11.63
N ALA A 72 -2.14 13.26 11.01
CA ALA A 72 -1.26 14.40 11.26
C ALA A 72 -1.88 15.78 10.95
N GLY A 73 -3.15 15.85 10.60
CA GLY A 73 -3.94 17.07 10.56
C GLY A 73 -4.96 17.15 9.43
N PRO A 74 -5.75 18.23 9.41
CA PRO A 74 -6.80 18.40 8.43
C PRO A 74 -6.18 18.71 7.06
N SER A 75 -6.62 18.00 6.04
CA SER A 75 -6.29 18.24 4.64
C SER A 75 -7.29 17.49 3.78
N GLU A 76 -7.63 18.03 2.62
CA GLU A 76 -8.53 17.37 1.66
C GLU A 76 -7.91 16.09 1.12
N PHE A 77 -6.61 16.13 0.86
CA PHE A 77 -5.83 14.98 0.39
C PHE A 77 -4.66 14.70 1.32
N VAL A 78 -4.29 13.44 1.43
CA VAL A 78 -3.07 13.01 2.15
C VAL A 78 -2.22 12.18 1.19
N ALA A 79 -1.04 12.69 0.85
CA ALA A 79 -0.05 11.92 0.12
C ALA A 79 0.77 11.08 1.10
N LEU A 80 0.78 9.77 0.92
CA LEU A 80 1.68 8.84 1.58
C LEU A 80 2.85 8.53 0.66
N LEU A 81 4.05 8.60 1.20
CA LEU A 81 5.29 8.34 0.50
C LEU A 81 6.18 7.46 1.36
N ASN A 82 6.72 6.40 0.78
CA ASN A 82 7.78 5.64 1.42
C ASN A 82 9.08 6.47 1.53
N ASN A 83 9.87 6.17 2.53
CA ASN A 83 11.17 6.82 2.73
C ASN A 83 12.25 6.42 1.70
N ASP A 84 11.91 5.56 0.73
CA ASP A 84 12.78 5.08 -0.34
C ASP A 84 12.24 5.42 -1.75
N VAL A 85 11.48 6.53 -1.88
CA VAL A 85 10.89 6.98 -3.15
C VAL A 85 11.24 8.44 -3.45
N GLU A 86 11.99 8.68 -4.53
CA GLU A 86 12.19 10.01 -5.09
C GLU A 86 11.03 10.39 -6.01
N LEU A 87 10.45 11.58 -5.87
CA LEU A 87 9.40 12.08 -6.76
C LEU A 87 9.96 12.90 -7.92
N ASP A 88 9.40 12.70 -9.12
CA ASP A 88 9.52 13.65 -10.23
C ASP A 88 8.86 15.00 -9.86
N PRO A 89 9.35 16.15 -10.36
CA PRO A 89 8.85 17.47 -9.97
C PRO A 89 7.33 17.66 -10.08
N ASP A 90 6.66 17.05 -11.03
CA ASP A 90 5.21 17.21 -11.24
C ASP A 90 4.36 16.12 -10.58
N CYS A 91 4.99 15.11 -9.98
CA CYS A 91 4.33 13.91 -9.50
C CYS A 91 3.17 14.19 -8.53
N LEU A 92 3.39 15.04 -7.52
CA LEU A 92 2.35 15.33 -6.52
C LEU A 92 1.18 16.10 -7.15
N GLY A 93 1.48 17.07 -8.01
CA GLY A 93 0.47 17.87 -8.70
C GLY A 93 -0.46 17.02 -9.57
N GLU A 94 0.11 16.10 -10.35
CA GLU A 94 -0.63 15.17 -11.20
C GLU A 94 -1.55 14.24 -10.40
N LEU A 95 -1.06 13.71 -9.27
CA LEU A 95 -1.87 12.84 -8.39
C LEU A 95 -3.05 13.59 -7.76
N VAL A 96 -2.83 14.82 -7.30
CA VAL A 96 -3.88 15.67 -6.71
C VAL A 96 -4.89 16.10 -7.79
N ALA A 97 -4.42 16.52 -8.97
CA ALA A 97 -5.28 16.88 -10.09
C ALA A 97 -6.21 15.73 -10.48
N ALA A 98 -5.67 14.51 -10.61
CA ALA A 98 -6.47 13.34 -10.95
C ALA A 98 -7.58 13.06 -9.92
N LEU A 99 -7.33 13.24 -8.63
CA LEU A 99 -8.38 13.11 -7.63
C LEU A 99 -9.38 14.24 -7.67
N THR A 100 -8.95 15.45 -8.00
CA THR A 100 -9.86 16.61 -8.16
C THR A 100 -10.82 16.40 -9.34
N GLU A 101 -10.31 15.86 -10.45
CA GLU A 101 -11.09 15.57 -11.67
C GLU A 101 -12.00 14.34 -11.50
N HIS A 102 -11.65 13.42 -10.58
CA HIS A 102 -12.37 12.18 -10.31
C HIS A 102 -12.88 12.11 -8.87
N PRO A 103 -14.00 12.78 -8.54
CA PRO A 103 -14.54 12.81 -7.16
C PRO A 103 -14.97 11.44 -6.63
N GLU A 104 -15.23 10.47 -7.50
CA GLU A 104 -15.53 9.07 -7.17
C GLU A 104 -14.27 8.26 -6.76
N ALA A 105 -13.07 8.79 -7.02
CA ALA A 105 -11.83 8.13 -6.66
C ALA A 105 -11.41 8.46 -5.22
N GLY A 106 -11.15 7.42 -4.45
CA GLY A 106 -10.66 7.50 -3.08
C GLY A 106 -9.14 7.59 -2.97
N ALA A 107 -8.41 7.12 -3.98
CA ALA A 107 -6.95 7.19 -4.03
C ALA A 107 -6.41 7.25 -5.45
N SER A 108 -5.20 7.82 -5.61
CA SER A 108 -4.43 7.83 -6.86
C SER A 108 -2.99 7.40 -6.62
N CYS A 109 -2.36 6.77 -7.63
CA CYS A 109 -0.93 6.51 -7.64
C CYS A 109 -0.35 6.70 -9.04
N GLY A 110 0.95 6.94 -9.09
CA GLY A 110 1.68 7.17 -10.32
C GLY A 110 2.40 5.96 -10.88
N LYS A 111 3.18 6.21 -11.93
CA LYS A 111 4.14 5.26 -12.51
C LYS A 111 5.38 5.20 -11.62
N LEU A 112 5.63 4.04 -11.04
CA LEU A 112 6.85 3.78 -10.31
C LEU A 112 7.91 3.20 -11.24
N LEU A 113 9.04 3.88 -11.35
CA LEU A 113 10.23 3.41 -12.03
C LEU A 113 11.27 2.94 -10.99
N ASN A 114 12.13 2.01 -11.38
CA ASN A 114 13.22 1.59 -10.52
C ASN A 114 14.25 2.73 -10.38
N TYR A 115 14.63 3.07 -9.16
CA TYR A 115 15.53 4.18 -8.88
C TYR A 115 16.89 4.06 -9.60
N ALA A 116 17.51 2.88 -9.54
CA ALA A 116 18.83 2.63 -10.13
C ALA A 116 18.79 2.41 -11.65
N ARG A 117 17.62 1.96 -12.17
CA ARG A 117 17.41 1.68 -13.60
C ARG A 117 16.09 2.30 -14.03
N ARG A 118 16.13 3.60 -14.31
CA ARG A 118 14.92 4.42 -14.54
C ARG A 118 14.13 4.05 -15.81
N GLU A 119 14.69 3.20 -16.67
CA GLU A 119 14.02 2.60 -17.82
C GLU A 119 13.17 1.36 -17.43
N MET A 120 13.27 0.88 -16.18
CA MET A 120 12.56 -0.29 -15.71
C MET A 120 11.37 0.10 -14.82
N LEU A 121 10.23 -0.50 -15.08
CA LEU A 121 9.05 -0.35 -14.23
C LEU A 121 9.27 -1.04 -12.87
N ASP A 122 8.93 -0.35 -11.80
CA ASP A 122 8.73 -0.95 -10.48
C ASP A 122 7.24 -1.14 -10.18
N GLY A 123 6.34 -0.38 -10.83
CA GLY A 123 4.91 -0.59 -10.75
C GLY A 123 4.09 0.46 -11.50
N ALA A 124 2.91 0.05 -11.94
CA ALA A 124 1.87 0.88 -12.56
C ALA A 124 0.51 0.63 -11.89
N GLY A 125 0.46 0.80 -10.56
CA GLY A 125 -0.64 0.34 -9.72
C GLY A 125 -0.54 -1.15 -9.42
N ASP A 126 -1.46 -1.65 -8.60
CA ASP A 126 -1.49 -3.04 -8.18
C ASP A 126 -2.74 -3.75 -8.69
N VAL A 127 -2.56 -5.01 -9.06
CA VAL A 127 -3.64 -5.93 -9.40
C VAL A 127 -3.85 -6.92 -8.30
N TYR A 128 -5.09 -7.35 -8.18
CA TYR A 128 -5.50 -8.35 -7.22
C TYR A 128 -6.10 -9.57 -7.91
N SER A 129 -5.84 -10.75 -7.38
CA SER A 129 -6.44 -12.00 -7.85
C SER A 129 -7.37 -12.57 -6.80
N TRP A 130 -8.46 -13.17 -7.22
CA TRP A 130 -9.35 -13.93 -6.34
C TRP A 130 -8.64 -15.10 -5.62
N GLY A 131 -7.46 -15.51 -6.09
CA GLY A 131 -6.56 -16.39 -5.36
C GLY A 131 -5.84 -15.72 -4.16
N SER A 132 -6.24 -14.50 -3.77
CA SER A 132 -5.73 -13.71 -2.63
C SER A 132 -4.31 -13.16 -2.76
N TRP A 133 -3.76 -13.06 -3.96
CA TRP A 133 -2.46 -12.44 -4.16
C TRP A 133 -2.58 -11.09 -4.89
N ALA A 134 -1.75 -10.15 -4.48
CA ALA A 134 -1.55 -8.87 -5.15
C ALA A 134 -0.17 -8.80 -5.78
N ARG A 135 -0.03 -8.06 -6.86
CA ARG A 135 1.26 -7.76 -7.48
C ARG A 135 1.25 -6.40 -8.15
N ARG A 136 2.39 -5.76 -8.19
CA ARG A 136 2.60 -4.53 -8.96
C ARG A 136 2.58 -4.83 -10.46
N ARG A 137 1.78 -4.08 -11.21
CA ARG A 137 1.71 -4.18 -12.66
C ARG A 137 3.03 -3.75 -13.29
N GLY A 138 3.49 -4.49 -14.29
CA GLY A 138 4.69 -4.17 -15.06
C GLY A 138 6.02 -4.33 -14.32
N LYS A 139 6.03 -4.68 -13.02
CA LYS A 139 7.28 -4.78 -12.26
C LYS A 139 8.34 -5.62 -12.94
N GLY A 140 9.55 -5.04 -13.09
CA GLY A 140 10.71 -5.69 -13.70
C GLY A 140 10.69 -5.71 -15.22
N ARG A 141 9.73 -5.05 -15.88
CA ARG A 141 9.70 -4.87 -17.34
C ARG A 141 10.31 -3.52 -17.72
N LEU A 142 10.85 -3.44 -18.94
CA LEU A 142 11.21 -2.14 -19.55
C LEU A 142 9.95 -1.30 -19.74
N ASP A 143 10.02 -0.01 -19.41
CA ASP A 143 9.00 0.94 -19.79
C ASP A 143 9.12 1.24 -21.30
N LYS A 144 8.06 0.90 -22.04
CA LYS A 144 7.92 1.11 -23.48
C LYS A 144 6.64 1.88 -23.80
N GLY A 145 6.08 2.57 -22.82
CA GLY A 145 4.79 3.26 -22.94
C GLY A 145 3.57 2.34 -22.78
N GLN A 146 3.74 1.08 -22.40
CA GLN A 146 2.64 0.12 -22.28
C GLN A 146 1.68 0.43 -21.11
N PHE A 147 2.04 1.37 -20.24
CA PHE A 147 1.21 1.87 -19.13
C PHE A 147 1.12 3.41 -19.18
N ASP A 148 1.03 4.02 -20.36
CA ASP A 148 0.93 5.48 -20.50
C ASP A 148 -0.54 5.98 -20.57
N THR A 149 -1.51 5.09 -20.36
CA THR A 149 -2.93 5.44 -20.34
C THR A 149 -3.45 5.50 -18.91
N PRO A 150 -4.09 6.63 -18.48
CA PRO A 150 -4.76 6.71 -17.19
C PRO A 150 -5.94 5.74 -17.12
N GLU A 151 -6.11 5.06 -16.01
CA GLU A 151 -7.20 4.08 -15.86
C GLU A 151 -7.62 3.86 -14.40
N GLU A 152 -8.80 3.28 -14.19
CA GLU A 152 -9.18 2.73 -12.89
C GLU A 152 -8.42 1.43 -12.65
N ILE A 153 -7.88 1.28 -11.45
CA ILE A 153 -7.12 0.10 -11.01
C ILE A 153 -7.73 -0.46 -9.72
N PHE A 154 -7.40 -1.72 -9.40
CA PHE A 154 -7.88 -2.32 -8.16
C PHE A 154 -7.28 -1.64 -6.92
N SER A 155 -5.98 -1.43 -6.89
CA SER A 155 -5.27 -0.94 -5.70
C SER A 155 -4.13 -0.02 -6.08
N VAL A 156 -3.95 1.05 -5.30
CA VAL A 156 -2.75 1.88 -5.34
C VAL A 156 -1.64 1.21 -4.51
N CYS A 157 -0.39 1.41 -4.93
CA CYS A 157 0.76 1.07 -4.09
C CYS A 157 1.06 2.23 -3.14
N ALA A 158 1.01 2.00 -1.83
CA ALA A 158 1.27 3.03 -0.81
C ALA A 158 2.71 3.57 -0.84
N ALA A 159 3.59 3.06 -1.71
CA ALA A 159 4.94 3.61 -1.89
C ALA A 159 4.92 5.07 -2.34
N ALA A 160 3.97 5.47 -3.21
CA ALA A 160 3.68 6.85 -3.58
C ALA A 160 2.20 6.94 -4.01
N ALA A 161 1.33 7.35 -3.10
CA ALA A 161 -0.09 7.42 -3.35
C ALA A 161 -0.73 8.63 -2.63
N VAL A 162 -1.77 9.20 -3.23
CA VAL A 162 -2.58 10.25 -2.61
C VAL A 162 -3.94 9.67 -2.27
N TYR A 163 -4.40 9.94 -1.06
CA TYR A 163 -5.69 9.48 -0.53
C TYR A 163 -6.62 10.67 -0.28
N ARG A 164 -7.87 10.53 -0.66
CA ARG A 164 -8.92 11.50 -0.37
C ARG A 164 -9.40 11.37 1.08
N ARG A 165 -9.46 12.48 1.81
CA ARG A 165 -9.89 12.50 3.23
C ARG A 165 -11.28 11.91 3.41
N THR A 166 -12.25 12.29 2.60
CA THR A 166 -13.63 11.79 2.70
C THR A 166 -13.74 10.29 2.45
N ALA A 167 -12.87 9.72 1.61
CA ALA A 167 -12.78 8.26 1.44
C ALA A 167 -12.16 7.59 2.67
N LEU A 168 -11.10 8.18 3.25
CA LEU A 168 -10.51 7.69 4.50
C LEU A 168 -11.53 7.72 5.65
N ASP A 169 -12.33 8.78 5.75
CA ASP A 169 -13.36 8.92 6.79
C ASP A 169 -14.49 7.89 6.61
N ALA A 170 -14.89 7.63 5.36
CA ALA A 170 -15.94 6.66 5.04
C ALA A 170 -15.50 5.19 5.20
N VAL A 171 -14.29 4.87 4.76
CA VAL A 171 -13.75 3.49 4.72
C VAL A 171 -13.03 3.12 6.02
N GLY A 172 -12.52 4.13 6.75
CA GLY A 172 -11.61 3.98 7.89
C GLY A 172 -10.15 3.90 7.45
N LEU A 173 -9.27 3.98 8.43
CA LEU A 173 -7.82 3.96 8.23
C LEU A 173 -7.29 2.54 7.92
N PHE A 174 -5.98 2.39 7.81
CA PHE A 174 -5.32 1.09 7.67
C PHE A 174 -5.54 0.22 8.92
N ASP A 175 -5.60 -1.08 8.73
CA ASP A 175 -5.75 -2.03 9.83
C ASP A 175 -4.38 -2.32 10.47
N GLU A 176 -4.12 -1.77 11.64
CA GLU A 176 -2.83 -1.86 12.33
C GLU A 176 -2.43 -3.31 12.71
N ARG A 177 -3.39 -4.25 12.71
CA ARG A 177 -3.13 -5.69 12.94
C ARG A 177 -2.29 -6.33 11.82
N PHE A 178 -2.28 -5.71 10.63
CA PHE A 178 -1.46 -6.17 9.50
C PHE A 178 0.03 -5.99 9.77
N PHE A 179 0.42 -4.99 10.55
CA PHE A 179 1.80 -4.64 10.85
C PHE A 179 2.60 -4.14 9.64
N PHE A 180 2.78 -4.98 8.61
CA PHE A 180 3.26 -4.59 7.29
C PHE A 180 2.83 -5.62 6.22
N ASN A 181 2.80 -5.22 4.96
CA ASN A 181 2.28 -5.90 3.77
C ASN A 181 0.77 -6.15 3.81
N TYR A 182 0.10 -5.84 2.70
CA TYR A 182 -1.34 -5.97 2.50
C TYR A 182 -2.22 -4.97 3.27
N GLU A 183 -1.66 -4.03 4.02
CA GLU A 183 -2.44 -2.95 4.64
C GLU A 183 -3.08 -2.04 3.58
N ASP A 184 -2.34 -1.71 2.52
CA ASP A 184 -2.79 -0.93 1.37
C ASP A 184 -3.81 -1.72 0.53
N VAL A 185 -3.56 -2.98 0.26
CA VAL A 185 -4.49 -3.88 -0.43
C VAL A 185 -5.80 -4.03 0.35
N ASP A 186 -5.74 -4.20 1.67
CA ASP A 186 -6.93 -4.25 2.54
C ASP A 186 -7.74 -2.96 2.46
N TRP A 187 -7.05 -1.81 2.55
CA TRP A 187 -7.72 -0.52 2.47
C TRP A 187 -8.38 -0.32 1.10
N CYS A 188 -7.65 -0.58 0.03
CA CYS A 188 -8.18 -0.45 -1.33
C CYS A 188 -9.35 -1.41 -1.57
N PHE A 189 -9.28 -2.65 -1.05
CA PHE A 189 -10.43 -3.58 -1.15
C PHE A 189 -11.66 -3.02 -0.46
N ARG A 190 -11.52 -2.48 0.76
CA ARG A 190 -12.62 -1.82 1.48
C ARG A 190 -13.17 -0.62 0.73
N ALA A 191 -12.28 0.20 0.16
CA ALA A 191 -12.65 1.35 -0.66
C ALA A 191 -13.45 0.92 -1.90
N GLN A 192 -12.98 -0.09 -2.64
CA GLN A 192 -13.70 -0.65 -3.79
C GLN A 192 -15.08 -1.19 -3.41
N LEU A 193 -15.18 -1.89 -2.29
CA LEU A 193 -16.48 -2.38 -1.79
C LEU A 193 -17.45 -1.25 -1.47
N ALA A 194 -16.96 -0.15 -0.91
CA ALA A 194 -17.74 1.04 -0.58
C ALA A 194 -18.02 1.97 -1.78
N GLY A 195 -17.57 1.61 -2.98
CA GLY A 195 -17.79 2.38 -4.22
C GLY A 195 -16.73 3.42 -4.54
N TRP A 196 -15.67 3.54 -3.74
CA TRP A 196 -14.53 4.40 -4.03
C TRP A 196 -13.56 3.73 -5.01
N GLY A 197 -13.25 4.40 -6.14
CA GLY A 197 -12.26 3.91 -7.10
C GLY A 197 -10.81 4.20 -6.70
N CYS A 198 -9.87 3.54 -7.38
CA CYS A 198 -8.45 3.86 -7.35
C CYS A 198 -8.00 4.25 -8.76
N ARG A 199 -7.23 5.35 -8.89
CA ARG A 199 -6.78 5.88 -10.19
C ARG A 199 -5.29 5.69 -10.38
N TYR A 200 -4.91 5.18 -11.55
CA TYR A 200 -3.53 5.18 -12.03
C TYR A 200 -3.31 6.40 -12.93
N VAL A 201 -2.22 7.14 -12.66
CA VAL A 201 -1.87 8.41 -13.30
C VAL A 201 -0.45 8.28 -13.88
N PRO A 202 -0.28 7.93 -15.16
CA PRO A 202 1.03 7.64 -15.74
C PRO A 202 1.96 8.86 -15.83
N SER A 203 1.42 10.09 -15.88
CA SER A 203 2.18 11.35 -15.85
C SER A 203 2.81 11.65 -14.48
N ALA A 204 2.25 11.10 -13.41
CA ALA A 204 2.83 11.17 -12.06
C ALA A 204 3.94 10.12 -11.93
N VAL A 205 5.18 10.52 -12.12
CA VAL A 205 6.34 9.60 -12.09
C VAL A 205 7.06 9.68 -10.75
N ALA A 206 7.46 8.51 -10.23
CA ALA A 206 8.30 8.41 -9.04
C ALA A 206 9.34 7.28 -9.20
N TYR A 207 10.46 7.40 -8.50
CA TYR A 207 11.61 6.48 -8.59
C TYR A 207 11.78 5.76 -7.27
N HIS A 208 11.53 4.44 -7.27
CA HIS A 208 11.50 3.63 -6.07
C HIS A 208 12.75 2.76 -5.93
N MET A 209 13.41 2.83 -4.79
CA MET A 209 14.62 2.03 -4.50
C MET A 209 14.31 0.57 -4.21
N SER A 210 13.03 0.24 -4.08
CA SER A 210 12.49 -1.12 -3.88
C SER A 210 13.21 -1.93 -2.81
N SER A 211 12.60 -2.05 -1.66
CA SER A 211 13.12 -2.85 -0.55
C SER A 211 14.43 -2.34 0.08
N ALA A 212 14.72 -1.04 -0.03
CA ALA A 212 15.89 -0.45 0.60
C ALA A 212 15.88 -0.68 2.13
N THR A 213 14.74 -0.49 2.77
CA THR A 213 14.57 -0.69 4.22
C THR A 213 14.50 -2.17 4.62
N LEU A 214 13.78 -3.00 3.84
CA LEU A 214 13.50 -4.41 4.19
C LEU A 214 14.39 -5.42 3.48
N GLY A 215 15.30 -4.96 2.61
CA GLY A 215 16.14 -5.81 1.77
C GLY A 215 15.36 -6.59 0.69
N THR A 216 16.05 -7.11 -0.31
CA THR A 216 15.45 -7.90 -1.42
C THR A 216 15.17 -9.35 -1.05
N ALA A 217 15.79 -9.87 0.01
CA ALA A 217 15.66 -11.27 0.43
C ALA A 217 14.23 -11.57 0.92
N MET A 218 13.74 -12.75 0.55
CA MET A 218 12.47 -13.31 1.08
C MET A 218 12.70 -13.85 2.50
N THR A 219 12.64 -12.94 3.48
CA THR A 219 12.80 -13.31 4.90
C THR A 219 11.58 -14.06 5.41
N GLU A 220 11.76 -14.84 6.49
CA GLU A 220 10.66 -15.54 7.16
C GLU A 220 9.57 -14.57 7.61
N SER A 221 9.95 -13.39 8.12
CA SER A 221 9.02 -12.34 8.55
C SER A 221 8.17 -11.83 7.38
N LYS A 222 8.76 -11.60 6.19
CA LYS A 222 8.00 -11.20 4.99
C LYS A 222 7.00 -12.28 4.58
N LEU A 223 7.42 -13.55 4.50
CA LEU A 223 6.55 -14.67 4.16
C LEU A 223 5.40 -14.82 5.17
N TYR A 224 5.74 -14.76 6.47
CA TYR A 224 4.77 -14.88 7.55
C TYR A 224 3.68 -13.81 7.45
N ASN A 225 4.06 -12.53 7.40
CA ASN A 225 3.08 -11.45 7.35
C ASN A 225 2.28 -11.49 6.05
N THR A 226 2.91 -11.71 4.90
CA THR A 226 2.22 -11.80 3.61
C THR A 226 1.16 -12.92 3.63
N TRP A 227 1.52 -14.13 4.02
CA TRP A 227 0.59 -15.26 3.98
C TRP A 227 -0.55 -15.13 5.00
N ARG A 228 -0.24 -14.64 6.22
CA ARG A 228 -1.24 -14.39 7.25
C ARG A 228 -2.23 -13.29 6.82
N ASN A 229 -1.68 -12.18 6.32
CA ASN A 229 -2.47 -11.01 5.95
C ASN A 229 -3.39 -11.31 4.76
N GLN A 230 -2.97 -12.13 3.80
CA GLN A 230 -3.84 -12.62 2.73
C GLN A 230 -5.07 -13.37 3.26
N ILE A 231 -4.90 -14.24 4.26
CA ILE A 231 -6.01 -14.96 4.88
C ILE A 231 -6.99 -13.95 5.51
N TRP A 232 -6.46 -12.91 6.19
CA TRP A 232 -7.27 -11.88 6.80
C TRP A 232 -7.99 -10.98 5.78
N VAL A 233 -7.34 -10.62 4.67
CA VAL A 233 -7.99 -9.89 3.57
C VAL A 233 -9.17 -10.68 3.03
N VAL A 234 -9.01 -11.99 2.80
CA VAL A 234 -10.09 -12.87 2.34
C VAL A 234 -11.23 -12.93 3.35
N ALA A 235 -10.91 -13.20 4.61
CA ALA A 235 -11.90 -13.32 5.68
C ALA A 235 -12.70 -12.03 5.88
N LYS A 236 -12.03 -10.89 5.80
CA LYS A 236 -12.56 -9.56 6.08
C LYS A 236 -13.35 -8.98 4.89
N ASN A 237 -12.81 -9.10 3.67
CA ASN A 237 -13.29 -8.31 2.54
C ASN A 237 -14.07 -9.10 1.48
N TYR A 238 -13.83 -10.41 1.30
CA TYR A 238 -14.50 -11.14 0.22
C TYR A 238 -16.02 -11.20 0.43
N PRO A 239 -16.83 -10.79 -0.55
CA PRO A 239 -18.28 -11.09 -0.54
C PRO A 239 -18.55 -12.59 -0.48
N ALA A 240 -19.72 -12.98 0.02
CA ALA A 240 -20.05 -14.39 0.18
C ALA A 240 -19.98 -15.18 -1.14
N PHE A 241 -20.44 -14.57 -2.25
CA PHE A 241 -20.37 -15.19 -3.57
C PHE A 241 -18.91 -15.50 -3.98
N ALA A 242 -17.97 -14.59 -3.68
CA ALA A 242 -16.57 -14.75 -4.04
C ALA A 242 -15.89 -15.88 -3.24
N LEU A 243 -16.23 -16.04 -1.96
CA LEU A 243 -15.75 -17.15 -1.15
C LEU A 243 -16.15 -18.52 -1.73
N VAL A 244 -17.37 -18.62 -2.25
CA VAL A 244 -17.87 -19.88 -2.86
C VAL A 244 -17.27 -20.08 -4.25
N ARG A 245 -17.37 -19.05 -5.11
CA ARG A 245 -16.96 -19.11 -6.52
C ARG A 245 -15.46 -19.37 -6.67
N HIS A 246 -14.63 -18.70 -5.86
CA HIS A 246 -13.17 -18.73 -5.96
C HIS A 246 -12.51 -19.63 -4.91
N ALA A 247 -13.29 -20.48 -4.21
CA ALA A 247 -12.75 -21.45 -3.27
C ALA A 247 -11.63 -22.35 -3.85
N PRO A 248 -11.72 -22.84 -5.11
CA PRO A 248 -10.64 -23.63 -5.71
C PRO A 248 -9.34 -22.82 -5.89
N GLU A 249 -9.42 -21.55 -6.28
CA GLU A 249 -8.26 -20.66 -6.45
C GLU A 249 -7.59 -20.36 -5.11
N LEU A 250 -8.38 -20.10 -4.07
CA LEU A 250 -7.90 -19.91 -2.70
C LEU A 250 -7.20 -21.17 -2.18
N ALA A 251 -7.80 -22.34 -2.37
CA ALA A 251 -7.19 -23.62 -1.99
C ALA A 251 -5.88 -23.87 -2.74
N HIS A 252 -5.85 -23.57 -4.05
CA HIS A 252 -4.63 -23.68 -4.86
C HIS A 252 -3.50 -22.79 -4.32
N THR A 253 -3.81 -21.54 -3.96
CA THR A 253 -2.82 -20.63 -3.37
C THR A 253 -2.27 -21.16 -2.06
N GLN A 254 -3.12 -21.67 -1.16
CA GLN A 254 -2.66 -22.25 0.11
C GLN A 254 -1.81 -23.50 -0.09
N LEU A 255 -2.15 -24.33 -1.08
CA LEU A 255 -1.33 -25.50 -1.43
C LEU A 255 0.04 -25.09 -2.01
N ARG A 256 0.10 -24.04 -2.82
CA ARG A 256 1.37 -23.46 -3.29
C ARG A 256 2.24 -23.00 -2.14
N TYR A 257 1.67 -22.31 -1.13
CA TYR A 257 2.41 -21.84 0.04
C TYR A 257 2.90 -22.99 0.92
N LEU A 258 2.08 -24.02 1.12
CA LEU A 258 2.52 -25.23 1.81
C LEU A 258 3.70 -25.91 1.07
N ARG A 259 3.58 -26.07 -0.26
CA ARG A 259 4.68 -26.65 -1.07
C ARG A 259 5.95 -25.79 -1.00
N LEU A 260 5.81 -24.47 -1.03
CA LEU A 260 6.94 -23.56 -0.88
C LEU A 260 7.57 -23.69 0.52
N ALA A 261 6.76 -23.71 1.58
CA ALA A 261 7.24 -23.90 2.96
C ALA A 261 8.04 -25.20 3.13
N VAL A 262 7.53 -26.30 2.55
CA VAL A 262 8.25 -27.60 2.54
C VAL A 262 9.55 -27.49 1.74
N ARG A 263 9.52 -26.89 0.55
CA ARG A 263 10.71 -26.75 -0.32
C ARG A 263 11.83 -25.92 0.33
N ILE A 264 11.49 -24.90 1.11
CA ILE A 264 12.47 -24.06 1.83
C ILE A 264 12.83 -24.64 3.22
N GLY A 265 12.37 -25.85 3.55
CA GLY A 265 12.65 -26.52 4.83
C GLY A 265 11.93 -25.92 6.04
N ARG A 266 10.84 -25.17 5.85
CA ARG A 266 10.12 -24.46 6.92
C ARG A 266 8.61 -24.75 6.94
N PRO A 267 8.15 -26.02 7.01
CA PRO A 267 6.72 -26.34 7.05
C PRO A 267 6.02 -25.77 8.30
N SER A 268 6.75 -25.63 9.41
CA SER A 268 6.25 -25.02 10.65
C SER A 268 5.84 -23.55 10.47
N LEU A 269 6.44 -22.83 9.52
CA LEU A 269 6.04 -21.45 9.19
C LEU A 269 4.59 -21.40 8.68
N TRP A 270 4.23 -22.31 7.77
CA TRP A 270 2.86 -22.37 7.23
C TRP A 270 1.85 -22.73 8.33
N LEU A 271 2.17 -23.67 9.23
CA LEU A 271 1.32 -24.01 10.38
C LEU A 271 1.15 -22.82 11.33
N ARG A 272 2.25 -22.10 11.63
CA ARG A 272 2.22 -20.88 12.46
C ARG A 272 1.33 -19.81 11.83
N VAL A 273 1.47 -19.57 10.53
CA VAL A 273 0.62 -18.62 9.77
C VAL A 273 -0.86 -18.95 9.96
N TRP A 274 -1.26 -20.20 9.77
CA TRP A 274 -2.65 -20.60 9.92
C TRP A 274 -3.15 -20.51 11.37
N ARG A 275 -2.33 -20.96 12.34
CA ARG A 275 -2.67 -20.82 13.76
C ARG A 275 -2.97 -19.35 14.10
N ASP A 276 -2.06 -18.45 13.74
CA ASP A 276 -2.16 -17.04 14.11
C ASP A 276 -3.24 -16.31 13.29
N ALA A 277 -3.48 -16.71 12.05
CA ALA A 277 -4.60 -16.24 11.27
C ALA A 277 -5.94 -16.62 11.91
N LEU A 278 -6.07 -17.86 12.41
CA LEU A 278 -7.29 -18.35 13.08
C LEU A 278 -7.48 -17.66 14.44
N VAL A 279 -6.41 -17.47 15.22
CA VAL A 279 -6.48 -16.70 16.48
C VAL A 279 -6.95 -15.27 16.25
N GLY A 280 -6.46 -14.62 15.20
CA GLY A 280 -6.87 -13.28 14.79
C GLY A 280 -8.20 -13.19 14.02
N MET A 281 -8.88 -14.32 13.78
CA MET A 281 -10.08 -14.36 12.93
C MET A 281 -11.32 -13.64 13.52
N PRO A 282 -11.62 -13.72 14.83
CA PRO A 282 -12.84 -13.10 15.35
C PRO A 282 -13.00 -11.62 15.05
N PRO A 283 -11.99 -10.75 15.27
CA PRO A 283 -12.08 -9.35 14.89
C PRO A 283 -12.19 -9.12 13.37
N MET A 284 -11.59 -9.99 12.53
CA MET A 284 -11.74 -9.90 11.06
C MET A 284 -13.19 -10.16 10.63
N LEU A 285 -13.84 -11.14 11.25
CA LEU A 285 -15.24 -11.45 10.98
C LEU A 285 -16.21 -10.38 11.52
N ALA A 286 -15.85 -9.71 12.63
CA ALA A 286 -16.59 -8.56 13.13
C ALA A 286 -16.54 -7.39 12.14
N ASP A 287 -15.34 -7.06 11.65
CA ASP A 287 -15.16 -6.02 10.63
C ASP A 287 -15.86 -6.37 9.32
N ARG A 288 -15.83 -7.65 8.91
CA ARG A 288 -16.54 -8.13 7.73
C ARG A 288 -18.01 -7.76 7.72
N ARG A 289 -18.70 -7.90 8.86
CA ARG A 289 -20.14 -7.57 8.95
C ARG A 289 -20.38 -6.11 8.58
N ARG A 290 -19.56 -5.20 9.13
CA ARG A 290 -19.63 -3.76 8.85
C ARG A 290 -19.29 -3.44 7.39
N ILE A 291 -18.20 -4.02 6.87
CA ILE A 291 -17.72 -3.80 5.50
C ILE A 291 -18.76 -4.28 4.48
N GLN A 292 -19.32 -5.49 4.67
CA GLN A 292 -20.31 -6.03 3.74
C GLN A 292 -21.66 -5.29 3.82
N ALA A 293 -22.02 -4.75 4.99
CA ALA A 293 -23.24 -3.93 5.15
C ALA A 293 -23.08 -2.56 4.44
N ALA A 294 -21.88 -2.00 4.40
CA ALA A 294 -21.57 -0.74 3.71
C ALA A 294 -21.26 -0.91 2.20
N ARG A 295 -21.28 -2.13 1.68
CA ARG A 295 -20.95 -2.40 0.28
C ARG A 295 -21.98 -1.79 -0.66
N THR A 296 -21.52 -0.98 -1.61
CA THR A 296 -22.32 -0.39 -2.68
C THR A 296 -22.03 -1.01 -4.04
N ARG A 297 -20.75 -1.40 -4.30
CA ARG A 297 -20.33 -2.00 -5.57
C ARG A 297 -20.91 -3.40 -5.74
N SER A 298 -21.48 -3.67 -6.90
CA SER A 298 -22.07 -4.98 -7.22
C SER A 298 -21.04 -6.09 -7.36
N SER A 299 -21.50 -7.34 -7.35
CA SER A 299 -20.64 -8.50 -7.57
C SER A 299 -20.03 -8.52 -8.97
N ALA A 300 -20.80 -8.08 -9.99
CA ALA A 300 -20.34 -8.04 -11.38
C ALA A 300 -19.22 -7.01 -11.59
N GLU A 301 -19.37 -5.82 -11.01
CA GLU A 301 -18.32 -4.78 -11.06
C GLU A 301 -17.03 -5.24 -10.37
N LEU A 302 -17.13 -5.93 -9.23
CA LEU A 302 -15.95 -6.48 -8.55
C LEU A 302 -15.28 -7.59 -9.38
N GLU A 303 -16.05 -8.47 -10.01
CA GLU A 303 -15.51 -9.50 -10.91
C GLU A 303 -14.79 -8.88 -12.12
N GLN A 304 -15.38 -7.83 -12.69
CA GLN A 304 -14.76 -7.11 -13.80
C GLN A 304 -13.45 -6.45 -13.37
N LEU A 305 -13.44 -5.75 -12.23
CA LEU A 305 -12.26 -5.04 -11.74
C LEU A 305 -11.11 -5.99 -11.38
N ILE A 306 -11.41 -7.09 -10.68
CA ILE A 306 -10.40 -8.07 -10.25
C ILE A 306 -10.01 -9.01 -11.40
N GLY A 307 -10.89 -9.22 -12.39
CA GLY A 307 -10.64 -10.04 -13.57
C GLY A 307 -9.99 -9.31 -14.75
N ALA A 308 -9.89 -7.99 -14.71
CA ALA A 308 -9.45 -7.14 -15.84
C ALA A 308 -7.98 -7.32 -16.21
N GLU A 309 -7.20 -8.06 -15.41
CA GLU A 309 -5.81 -8.32 -15.73
C GLU A 309 -5.51 -9.77 -16.05
N ARG A 310 -5.35 -9.98 -17.31
CA ARG A 310 -4.72 -11.18 -17.90
C ARG A 310 -3.35 -10.86 -18.47
#